data_e4b83ea03c5fdf06049c73f5e731a10e
#
_entry.id   e4b83ea03c5fdf06049c73f5e731a10e
#
_cell.length_a   1.000
_cell.length_b   1.000
_cell.length_c   1.000
_cell.angle_alpha   90.00
_cell.angle_beta   90.00
_cell.angle_gamma   90.00
#
_symmetry.space_group_name_H-M   'P 1'
#
loop_
_entity.id
_entity.type
_entity.pdbx_description
1 polymer ?
#
loop_
_entity_poly.entity_id
_entity_poly.type
_entity_poly.pdbx_seq_one_letter_code
_entity_poly.pdbx_strand_id
1 'polypeptide(L)'
;MNDVVDLELPSKTLWSKYNLGVNPNRLIIPEDWYGDCYAWGEIEPNKTDKDGTIYFDWSNYKYGNLSNKSTKYRLTKYCSDPDYGLKHFKDNLTQLQSEDDVAYQNKKLHNFKFHIPTKE
;
A
#
# COMPACT_ATOMS: atom_id res chain seq x y z
N MET A 1 23.56 -6.20 7.17
CA MET A 1 22.24 -6.61 7.66
C MET A 1 21.41 -7.14 6.51
N ASN A 2 20.90 -8.34 6.63
CA ASN A 2 20.26 -9.02 5.51
C ASN A 2 18.75 -8.88 5.56
N ASP A 3 18.28 -7.70 5.16
CA ASP A 3 16.84 -7.43 5.10
C ASP A 3 16.22 -7.81 3.74
N VAL A 4 17.05 -8.39 2.86
CA VAL A 4 16.58 -8.82 1.53
C VAL A 4 16.93 -10.29 1.32
N VAL A 5 16.18 -10.92 0.43
CA VAL A 5 16.40 -12.31 0.04
C VAL A 5 16.41 -12.39 -1.48
N ASP A 6 17.32 -13.19 -2.02
CA ASP A 6 17.39 -13.49 -3.45
C ASP A 6 16.67 -14.82 -3.68
N LEU A 7 15.56 -14.77 -4.40
CA LEU A 7 14.78 -15.96 -4.75
C LEU A 7 15.24 -16.60 -6.07
N GLU A 8 16.36 -16.11 -6.60
CA GLU A 8 16.95 -16.60 -7.86
C GLU A 8 15.97 -16.53 -9.05
N LEU A 9 15.16 -15.46 -9.06
CA LEU A 9 14.18 -15.24 -10.12
C LEU A 9 14.88 -14.77 -11.41
N PRO A 10 14.31 -15.09 -12.58
CA PRO A 10 14.88 -14.61 -13.86
C PRO A 10 15.03 -13.10 -13.93
N SER A 11 14.15 -12.37 -13.26
CA SER A 11 14.21 -10.90 -13.19
C SER A 11 15.36 -10.37 -12.32
N LYS A 12 16.00 -11.26 -11.55
CA LYS A 12 17.04 -10.91 -10.58
C LYS A 12 16.54 -9.94 -9.50
N THR A 13 15.23 -9.88 -9.31
CA THR A 13 14.61 -9.04 -8.29
C THR A 13 14.90 -9.59 -6.89
N LEU A 14 15.35 -8.72 -6.01
CA LEU A 14 15.52 -9.05 -4.59
C LEU A 14 14.25 -8.68 -3.84
N TRP A 15 13.90 -9.48 -2.84
CA TRP A 15 12.69 -9.28 -2.05
C TRP A 15 13.06 -8.91 -0.61
N SER A 16 12.22 -8.09 0.01
CA SER A 16 12.35 -7.85 1.44
C SER A 16 12.12 -9.17 2.20
N LYS A 17 12.94 -9.40 3.22
CA LYS A 17 12.84 -10.61 4.04
C LYS A 17 11.56 -10.62 4.89
N TYR A 18 11.09 -9.44 5.30
CA TYR A 18 9.93 -9.30 6.18
C TYR A 18 8.90 -8.38 5.56
N ASN A 19 7.64 -8.58 5.92
CA ASN A 19 6.58 -7.62 5.59
C ASN A 19 6.82 -6.31 6.32
N LEU A 20 6.34 -5.21 5.74
CA LEU A 20 6.43 -3.91 6.39
C LEU A 20 5.71 -3.93 7.74
N GLY A 21 6.34 -3.36 8.75
CA GLY A 21 5.79 -3.30 10.11
C GLY A 21 6.20 -4.47 10.99
N VAL A 22 6.87 -5.49 10.44
CA VAL A 22 7.38 -6.60 11.24
C VAL A 22 8.57 -6.15 12.05
N ASN A 23 8.62 -6.55 13.33
CA ASN A 23 9.78 -6.37 14.18
C ASN A 23 10.59 -7.68 14.20
N PRO A 24 11.76 -7.75 13.54
CA PRO A 24 12.53 -8.98 13.45
C PRO A 24 13.00 -9.53 14.81
N ASN A 25 12.98 -8.69 15.85
CA ASN A 25 13.42 -9.06 17.19
C ASN A 25 12.30 -9.67 18.04
N ARG A 26 11.08 -9.78 17.50
CA ARG A 26 9.91 -10.26 18.22
C ARG A 26 9.10 -11.24 17.38
N LEU A 27 9.74 -12.24 16.81
CA LEU A 27 9.06 -13.26 15.98
C LEU A 27 8.76 -14.48 16.84
N ILE A 28 7.75 -14.38 17.72
CA ILE A 28 7.40 -15.41 18.70
C ILE A 28 6.17 -16.20 18.27
N ILE A 29 5.16 -15.51 17.74
CA ILE A 29 3.89 -16.12 17.32
C ILE A 29 3.68 -15.83 15.82
N PRO A 30 2.81 -16.62 15.12
CA PRO A 30 2.62 -16.42 13.67
C PRO A 30 2.22 -14.99 13.29
N GLU A 31 1.42 -14.33 14.11
CA GLU A 31 0.95 -12.96 13.87
C GLU A 31 2.11 -11.94 13.82
N ASP A 32 3.23 -12.24 14.46
CA ASP A 32 4.40 -11.36 14.45
C ASP A 32 5.00 -11.20 13.04
N TRP A 33 4.68 -12.11 12.12
CA TRP A 33 5.16 -12.10 10.74
C TRP A 33 4.23 -11.36 9.79
N TYR A 34 3.03 -10.96 10.23
CA TYR A 34 2.02 -10.39 9.33
C TYR A 34 2.37 -8.97 8.89
N GLY A 35 2.99 -8.19 9.77
CA GLY A 35 3.27 -6.79 9.48
C GLY A 35 2.01 -5.93 9.52
N ASP A 36 2.09 -4.75 8.95
CA ASP A 36 0.99 -3.79 8.89
C ASP A 36 0.19 -3.98 7.61
N CYS A 37 -1.06 -3.52 7.63
CA CYS A 37 -1.92 -3.52 6.45
C CYS A 37 -1.99 -2.12 5.87
N TYR A 38 -1.89 -2.03 4.54
CA TYR A 38 -1.92 -0.77 3.81
C TYR A 38 -2.95 -0.84 2.70
N ALA A 39 -3.68 0.25 2.50
CA ALA A 39 -4.49 0.38 1.30
C ALA A 39 -3.58 0.73 0.12
N TRP A 40 -3.94 0.27 -1.07
CA TRP A 40 -3.16 0.57 -2.27
C TRP A 40 -3.09 2.08 -2.50
N GLY A 41 -1.89 2.59 -2.65
CA GLY A 41 -1.67 4.02 -2.84
C GLY A 41 -1.54 4.82 -1.54
N GLU A 42 -1.59 4.18 -0.38
CA GLU A 42 -1.39 4.84 0.91
C GLU A 42 -0.07 4.41 1.54
N ILE A 43 0.59 5.35 2.21
CA ILE A 43 1.90 5.11 2.84
C ILE A 43 1.80 5.00 4.36
N GLU A 44 0.61 5.14 4.92
CA GLU A 44 0.35 4.97 6.34
C GLU A 44 -0.43 3.68 6.58
N PRO A 45 -0.16 2.96 7.68
CA PRO A 45 -0.92 1.73 7.96
C PRO A 45 -2.40 2.02 8.16
N ASN A 46 -3.23 1.04 7.82
CA ASN A 46 -4.66 1.14 8.08
C ASN A 46 -4.93 1.32 9.58
N LYS A 47 -5.96 2.11 9.89
CA LYS A 47 -6.37 2.36 11.27
C LYS A 47 -7.06 1.15 11.85
N THR A 48 -6.93 1.01 13.16
CA THR A 48 -7.61 -0.04 13.92
C THR A 48 -8.56 0.60 14.94
N ASP A 49 -9.60 -0.14 15.30
CA ASP A 49 -10.51 0.26 16.37
C ASP A 49 -9.96 -0.16 17.74
N LYS A 50 -10.77 0.00 18.79
CA LYS A 50 -10.38 -0.34 20.17
C LYS A 50 -10.02 -1.81 20.36
N ASP A 51 -10.60 -2.67 19.54
CA ASP A 51 -10.42 -4.12 19.63
C ASP A 51 -9.27 -4.61 18.74
N GLY A 52 -8.58 -3.69 18.07
CA GLY A 52 -7.51 -4.03 17.15
C GLY A 52 -7.99 -4.45 15.78
N THR A 53 -9.29 -4.34 15.51
CA THR A 53 -9.86 -4.67 14.20
C THR A 53 -9.54 -3.57 13.20
N ILE A 54 -8.95 -3.95 12.08
CA ILE A 54 -8.66 -3.02 10.99
C ILE A 54 -9.96 -2.63 10.32
N TYR A 55 -10.17 -1.32 10.12
CA TYR A 55 -11.30 -0.85 9.32
C TYR A 55 -10.80 0.02 8.17
N PHE A 56 -11.43 -0.18 7.02
CA PHE A 56 -11.09 0.54 5.81
C PHE A 56 -12.32 0.59 4.90
N ASP A 57 -12.71 1.79 4.52
CA ASP A 57 -13.81 2.01 3.56
C ASP A 57 -13.59 3.33 2.82
N TRP A 58 -14.56 3.72 2.00
CA TRP A 58 -14.46 4.96 1.22
C TRP A 58 -14.38 6.21 2.08
N SER A 59 -14.82 6.14 3.34
CA SER A 59 -14.77 7.31 4.24
C SER A 59 -13.37 7.62 4.73
N ASN A 60 -12.47 6.64 4.74
CA ASN A 60 -11.10 6.83 5.23
C ASN A 60 -10.02 6.57 4.18
N TYR A 61 -10.39 6.24 2.94
CA TYR A 61 -9.40 6.07 1.88
C TYR A 61 -8.87 7.44 1.42
N LYS A 62 -7.53 7.55 1.34
CA LYS A 62 -6.83 8.80 0.97
C LYS A 62 -7.32 9.37 -0.36
N TYR A 63 -7.51 8.53 -1.37
CA TYR A 63 -7.91 8.94 -2.71
C TYR A 63 -9.38 8.64 -3.01
N GLY A 64 -10.17 8.52 -1.96
CA GLY A 64 -11.60 8.34 -2.05
C GLY A 64 -12.36 9.52 -1.51
N ASN A 65 -13.61 9.66 -1.91
CA ASN A 65 -14.50 10.70 -1.43
C ASN A 65 -15.91 10.13 -1.31
N LEU A 66 -16.53 10.35 -0.15
CA LEU A 66 -17.87 9.84 0.16
C LEU A 66 -18.92 10.95 0.19
N SER A 67 -18.63 12.11 -0.41
CA SER A 67 -19.51 13.27 -0.33
C SER A 67 -20.85 13.09 -1.03
N ASN A 68 -21.02 12.01 -1.79
CA ASN A 68 -22.25 11.76 -2.49
C ASN A 68 -22.73 10.32 -2.20
N LYS A 69 -24.05 10.11 -2.24
CA LYS A 69 -24.64 8.80 -1.93
C LYS A 69 -24.44 7.77 -3.03
N SER A 70 -23.92 8.18 -4.18
CA SER A 70 -23.64 7.29 -5.29
C SER A 70 -22.43 6.39 -4.98
N THR A 71 -22.42 5.18 -5.53
CA THR A 71 -21.25 4.32 -5.54
C THR A 71 -20.23 4.72 -6.60
N LYS A 72 -20.56 5.71 -7.43
CA LYS A 72 -19.70 6.25 -8.49
C LYS A 72 -19.11 7.59 -8.08
N TYR A 73 -18.18 8.09 -8.87
CA TYR A 73 -17.60 9.44 -8.74
C TYR A 73 -16.87 9.66 -7.42
N ARG A 74 -16.14 8.64 -6.94
CA ARG A 74 -15.47 8.69 -5.64
C ARG A 74 -13.96 8.88 -5.68
N LEU A 75 -13.32 8.57 -6.81
CA LEU A 75 -11.86 8.60 -6.88
C LEU A 75 -11.34 10.01 -7.10
N THR A 76 -10.25 10.34 -6.39
CA THR A 76 -9.55 11.63 -6.55
C THR A 76 -8.17 11.46 -7.15
N LYS A 77 -7.71 10.21 -7.35
CA LYS A 77 -6.45 9.88 -8.01
C LYS A 77 -6.53 8.46 -8.58
N TYR A 78 -5.67 8.15 -9.54
CA TYR A 78 -5.62 6.82 -10.19
C TYR A 78 -6.95 6.45 -10.83
N CYS A 79 -7.51 7.40 -11.56
CA CYS A 79 -8.81 7.21 -12.19
C CYS A 79 -8.68 7.31 -13.71
N SER A 80 -9.03 6.23 -14.41
CA SER A 80 -9.01 6.20 -15.88
C SER A 80 -10.41 6.28 -16.49
N ASP A 81 -11.45 6.17 -15.65
CA ASP A 81 -12.84 6.24 -16.11
C ASP A 81 -13.56 7.36 -15.36
N PRO A 82 -14.03 8.41 -16.07
CA PRO A 82 -14.72 9.53 -15.41
C PRO A 82 -15.96 9.12 -14.61
N ASP A 83 -16.54 7.96 -14.90
CA ASP A 83 -17.69 7.46 -14.13
C ASP A 83 -17.32 7.11 -12.69
N TYR A 84 -16.04 6.95 -12.39
CA TYR A 84 -15.55 6.63 -11.03
C TYR A 84 -14.82 7.79 -10.38
N GLY A 85 -14.51 8.85 -11.14
CA GLY A 85 -13.80 10.01 -10.62
C GLY A 85 -14.74 11.07 -10.05
N LEU A 86 -14.32 11.70 -8.94
CA LEU A 86 -15.06 12.79 -8.32
C LEU A 86 -15.27 13.92 -9.34
N LYS A 87 -16.52 14.34 -9.54
CA LYS A 87 -16.88 15.36 -10.54
C LYS A 87 -16.38 15.01 -11.94
N HIS A 88 -16.47 13.72 -12.30
CA HIS A 88 -15.99 13.19 -13.57
C HIS A 88 -14.48 13.33 -13.79
N PHE A 89 -13.72 13.34 -12.70
CA PHE A 89 -12.26 13.43 -12.74
C PHE A 89 -11.64 12.22 -13.44
N LYS A 90 -10.55 12.46 -14.16
CA LYS A 90 -9.78 11.42 -14.84
C LYS A 90 -8.34 11.87 -14.95
N ASP A 91 -7.40 11.05 -14.54
CA ASP A 91 -5.96 11.34 -14.65
C ASP A 91 -5.20 10.31 -15.46
N ASN A 92 -5.82 9.17 -15.80
CA ASN A 92 -5.19 8.07 -16.54
C ASN A 92 -3.93 7.51 -15.89
N LEU A 93 -3.74 7.71 -14.59
CA LEU A 93 -2.63 7.09 -13.88
C LEU A 93 -2.97 5.63 -13.61
N THR A 94 -2.22 4.72 -14.23
CA THR A 94 -2.41 3.28 -14.11
C THR A 94 -1.29 2.59 -13.36
N GLN A 95 -0.24 3.32 -13.02
CA GLN A 95 0.89 2.81 -12.25
C GLN A 95 1.03 3.57 -10.96
N LEU A 96 1.37 2.86 -9.89
CA LEU A 96 1.59 3.46 -8.59
C LEU A 96 2.77 4.44 -8.66
N GLN A 97 2.52 5.67 -8.24
CA GLN A 97 3.57 6.70 -8.18
C GLN A 97 4.45 6.46 -6.95
N SER A 98 5.74 6.81 -7.03
CA SER A 98 6.66 6.59 -5.92
C SER A 98 6.25 7.30 -4.64
N GLU A 99 5.58 8.44 -4.74
CA GLU A 99 5.08 9.17 -3.57
C GLU A 99 4.01 8.41 -2.79
N ASP A 100 3.32 7.47 -3.45
CA ASP A 100 2.25 6.66 -2.87
C ASP A 100 2.67 5.21 -2.64
N ASP A 101 3.92 4.89 -2.91
CA ASP A 101 4.48 3.55 -2.75
C ASP A 101 5.08 3.43 -1.35
N VAL A 102 4.41 2.70 -0.47
CA VAL A 102 4.85 2.59 0.92
C VAL A 102 6.21 1.92 1.03
N ALA A 103 6.52 0.96 0.16
CA ALA A 103 7.82 0.31 0.17
C ALA A 103 8.94 1.28 -0.21
N TYR A 104 8.69 2.13 -1.20
CA TYR A 104 9.64 3.15 -1.61
C TYR A 104 9.82 4.23 -0.54
N GLN A 105 8.73 4.64 0.11
CA GLN A 105 8.74 5.73 1.10
C GLN A 105 9.18 5.28 2.49
N ASN A 106 9.31 3.99 2.75
CA ASN A 106 9.64 3.49 4.07
C ASN A 106 11.09 3.81 4.42
N LYS A 107 11.28 4.67 5.43
CA LYS A 107 12.60 5.14 5.85
C LYS A 107 13.53 4.05 6.37
N LYS A 108 12.98 2.96 6.87
CA LYS A 108 13.80 1.84 7.36
C LYS A 108 14.45 1.05 6.23
N LEU A 109 14.03 1.28 4.99
CA LEU A 109 14.53 0.59 3.81
C LEU A 109 15.43 1.48 2.94
N HIS A 110 16.03 2.52 3.52
CA HIS A 110 16.80 3.53 2.79
C HIS A 110 17.94 3.00 1.93
N ASN A 111 18.58 1.93 2.36
CA ASN A 111 19.74 1.39 1.66
C ASN A 111 19.36 0.67 0.37
N PHE A 112 18.05 0.50 0.12
CA PHE A 112 17.53 -0.18 -1.05
C PHE A 112 16.40 0.63 -1.64
N LYS A 113 16.23 0.56 -2.97
CA LYS A 113 15.11 1.19 -3.66
C LYS A 113 13.98 0.19 -3.81
N PHE A 114 13.25 -0.02 -2.73
CA PHE A 114 12.11 -0.92 -2.75
C PHE A 114 10.91 -0.29 -3.44
N HIS A 115 10.04 -1.13 -3.98
CA HIS A 115 8.74 -0.71 -4.49
C HIS A 115 7.75 -1.88 -4.33
N ILE A 116 6.46 -1.55 -4.37
CA ILE A 116 5.42 -2.57 -4.38
C ILE A 116 5.52 -3.34 -5.70
N PRO A 117 5.42 -4.68 -5.67
CA PRO A 117 5.53 -5.48 -6.89
C PRO A 117 4.52 -5.06 -7.95
N THR A 118 4.97 -5.03 -9.19
CA THR A 118 4.12 -4.79 -10.34
C THR A 118 3.84 -6.10 -11.05
N LYS A 119 2.77 -6.12 -11.84
CA LYS A 119 2.46 -7.28 -12.66
C LYS A 119 3.37 -7.28 -13.88
N GLU A 120 4.18 -8.30 -14.00
CA GLU A 120 5.01 -8.51 -15.19
C GLU A 120 4.80 -9.92 -15.73
#